data_70ccf30654fa889d70833abcb50a0780
#
_entry.id   70ccf30654fa889d70833abcb50a0780
#
_cell.length_a   1.000
_cell.length_b   1.000
_cell.length_c   1.000
_cell.angle_alpha   90.00
_cell.angle_beta   90.00
_cell.angle_gamma   90.00
#
_symmetry.space_group_name_H-M   'P 1'
#
loop_
_entity.id
_entity.type
_entity.pdbx_description
1 polymer ?
#
loop_
_entity_poly.entity_id
_entity_poly.type
_entity_poly.pdbx_seq_one_letter_code
_entity_poly.pdbx_strand_id
1 'polypeptide(L)'
;MSAALILEGVTKRYGGFTAVDDLSFTAGRGQILGFLGPNGAGKTSTIRMILGLMEPTAGRIEVLGVDDARKVRNRIGFLPEERGLYRRMTPVDAIAFLAGLKGLSRPEARKRARIMLEAQGLGAAADRQMRNLSKGMAQKVQLISAIVHEPELVILDEPFSGLDPVNQQALEGVIRGLAARGATVVFSTHVMQHAERLCDHVVLLARGKKVFDGTVTQARAVAPRSLVLEGTLDEAAVKALPGVASSHAEQAEDHMRITAALASGSNGQEALKAAFAQGLDITRFEMREPSLHEAFIVLTGEAA
;
A
#
# COMPACT_ATOMS: atom_id res chain seq x y z
N MET A 1 20.56 3.47 10.13
CA MET A 1 19.31 3.92 10.79
C MET A 1 18.78 2.74 11.60
N SER A 2 18.25 2.96 12.81
CA SER A 2 17.66 1.86 13.60
C SER A 2 16.35 1.41 12.95
N ALA A 3 16.13 0.08 12.86
CA ALA A 3 14.91 -0.49 12.34
C ALA A 3 13.74 -0.38 13.35
N ALA A 4 12.52 -0.23 12.84
CA ALA A 4 11.30 -0.35 13.63
C ALA A 4 10.73 -1.76 13.57
N LEU A 5 11.01 -2.47 12.47
CA LEU A 5 10.54 -3.83 12.22
C LEU A 5 11.62 -4.60 11.45
N ILE A 6 11.92 -5.81 11.89
CA ILE A 6 12.84 -6.74 11.21
C ILE A 6 12.16 -8.12 11.14
N LEU A 7 12.10 -8.72 9.96
CA LEU A 7 11.74 -10.10 9.75
C LEU A 7 12.93 -10.84 9.14
N GLU A 8 13.25 -12.03 9.67
CA GLU A 8 14.36 -12.87 9.23
C GLU A 8 13.87 -14.31 9.05
N GLY A 9 13.80 -14.79 7.81
CA GLY A 9 13.43 -16.15 7.45
C GLY A 9 12.04 -16.58 7.91
N VAL A 10 11.09 -15.64 8.03
CA VAL A 10 9.79 -15.89 8.63
C VAL A 10 8.96 -16.81 7.76
N THR A 11 8.53 -17.93 8.32
CA THR A 11 7.71 -18.94 7.65
C THR A 11 6.45 -19.21 8.45
N LYS A 12 5.31 -19.33 7.77
CA LYS A 12 4.05 -19.76 8.37
C LYS A 12 3.41 -20.89 7.58
N ARG A 13 3.20 -22.03 8.26
CA ARG A 13 2.53 -23.20 7.71
C ARG A 13 1.24 -23.51 8.46
N TYR A 14 0.22 -23.91 7.72
CA TYR A 14 -1.05 -24.41 8.23
C TYR A 14 -1.26 -25.83 7.68
N GLY A 15 -0.90 -26.84 8.46
CA GLY A 15 -0.85 -28.21 7.95
C GLY A 15 0.08 -28.33 6.74
N GLY A 16 -0.45 -28.75 5.59
CA GLY A 16 0.29 -28.87 4.33
C GLY A 16 0.42 -27.58 3.53
N PHE A 17 -0.25 -26.50 3.93
CA PHE A 17 -0.24 -25.23 3.20
C PHE A 17 0.76 -24.24 3.81
N THR A 18 1.67 -23.69 2.98
CA THR A 18 2.61 -22.65 3.38
C THR A 18 2.05 -21.28 2.97
N ALA A 19 1.60 -20.50 3.95
CA ALA A 19 1.01 -19.19 3.74
C ALA A 19 2.06 -18.07 3.61
N VAL A 20 3.21 -18.23 4.28
CA VAL A 20 4.37 -17.33 4.22
C VAL A 20 5.61 -18.22 4.19
N ASP A 21 6.52 -18.00 3.24
CA ASP A 21 7.68 -18.83 2.99
C ASP A 21 8.96 -17.99 2.94
N ASP A 22 9.82 -18.15 3.95
CA ASP A 22 11.15 -17.52 4.07
C ASP A 22 11.15 -15.99 3.88
N LEU A 23 10.21 -15.32 4.53
CA LEU A 23 10.04 -13.87 4.38
C LEU A 23 11.03 -13.09 5.23
N SER A 24 11.89 -12.29 4.59
CA SER A 24 12.85 -11.38 5.25
C SER A 24 12.74 -9.98 4.67
N PHE A 25 12.53 -8.97 5.53
CA PHE A 25 12.59 -7.56 5.18
C PHE A 25 12.76 -6.68 6.43
N THR A 26 13.06 -5.40 6.22
CA THR A 26 13.25 -4.42 7.29
C THR A 26 12.47 -3.15 7.00
N ALA A 27 11.78 -2.58 8.00
CA ALA A 27 11.22 -1.25 7.94
C ALA A 27 12.02 -0.29 8.84
N GLY A 28 12.53 0.79 8.24
CA GLY A 28 13.25 1.85 8.95
C GLY A 28 12.31 2.71 9.80
N ARG A 29 12.86 3.39 10.83
CA ARG A 29 12.06 4.33 11.63
C ARG A 29 11.64 5.54 10.79
N GLY A 30 10.39 5.97 10.97
CA GLY A 30 9.79 7.10 10.25
C GLY A 30 9.48 6.82 8.77
N GLN A 31 9.64 5.59 8.31
CA GLN A 31 9.40 5.17 6.93
C GLN A 31 7.93 4.80 6.70
N ILE A 32 7.42 5.07 5.50
CA ILE A 32 6.17 4.51 5.01
C ILE A 32 6.50 3.31 4.13
N LEU A 33 6.18 2.11 4.62
CA LEU A 33 6.40 0.85 3.92
C LEU A 33 5.08 0.29 3.39
N GLY A 34 5.02 0.07 2.08
CA GLY A 34 3.93 -0.65 1.42
C GLY A 34 4.17 -2.15 1.41
N PHE A 35 3.26 -2.92 2.01
CA PHE A 35 3.29 -4.38 2.04
C PHE A 35 2.24 -4.92 1.06
N LEU A 36 2.65 -5.19 -0.18
CA LEU A 36 1.78 -5.26 -1.35
C LEU A 36 1.68 -6.69 -1.90
N GLY A 37 0.55 -6.99 -2.51
CA GLY A 37 0.34 -8.28 -3.18
C GLY A 37 -1.14 -8.63 -3.30
N PRO A 38 -1.50 -9.61 -4.12
CA PRO A 38 -2.88 -10.05 -4.29
C PRO A 38 -3.46 -10.67 -3.02
N ASN A 39 -4.76 -10.93 -3.04
CA ASN A 39 -5.40 -11.68 -1.96
C ASN A 39 -4.81 -13.08 -1.86
N GLY A 40 -4.56 -13.54 -0.64
CA GLY A 40 -3.89 -14.82 -0.39
C GLY A 40 -2.35 -14.80 -0.50
N ALA A 41 -1.72 -13.65 -0.79
CA ALA A 41 -0.26 -13.54 -0.85
C ALA A 41 0.47 -13.67 0.51
N GLY A 42 -0.27 -13.80 1.62
CA GLY A 42 0.31 -13.95 2.95
C GLY A 42 0.36 -12.67 3.79
N LYS A 43 -0.14 -11.53 3.28
CA LYS A 43 -0.10 -10.22 3.95
C LYS A 43 -0.68 -10.24 5.36
N THR A 44 -1.94 -10.62 5.51
CA THR A 44 -2.64 -10.64 6.80
C THR A 44 -2.01 -11.64 7.78
N SER A 45 -1.54 -12.80 7.31
CA SER A 45 -0.81 -13.77 8.16
C SER A 45 0.49 -13.16 8.69
N THR A 46 1.24 -12.45 7.86
CA THR A 46 2.46 -11.75 8.26
C THR A 46 2.15 -10.63 9.28
N ILE A 47 1.13 -9.81 9.04
CA ILE A 47 0.70 -8.77 9.98
C ILE A 47 0.33 -9.37 11.34
N ARG A 48 -0.40 -10.48 11.37
CA ARG A 48 -0.77 -11.17 12.63
C ARG A 48 0.46 -11.69 13.37
N MET A 49 1.48 -12.17 12.65
CA MET A 49 2.74 -12.59 13.26
C MET A 49 3.53 -11.38 13.82
N ILE A 50 3.63 -10.29 13.09
CA ILE A 50 4.26 -9.04 13.55
C ILE A 50 3.61 -8.51 14.84
N LEU A 51 2.29 -8.61 14.94
CA LEU A 51 1.52 -8.17 16.12
C LEU A 51 1.58 -9.16 17.31
N GLY A 52 2.25 -10.30 17.15
CA GLY A 52 2.26 -11.36 18.16
C GLY A 52 0.87 -11.98 18.43
N LEU A 53 -0.04 -11.89 17.44
CA LEU A 53 -1.35 -12.56 17.47
C LEU A 53 -1.25 -14.02 16.99
N MET A 54 -0.12 -14.36 16.37
CA MET A 54 0.16 -15.68 15.81
C MET A 54 1.68 -15.88 15.84
N GLU A 55 2.11 -17.08 16.24
CA GLU A 55 3.52 -17.43 16.19
C GLU A 55 3.94 -17.88 14.79
N PRO A 56 5.12 -17.50 14.28
CA PRO A 56 5.69 -18.07 13.08
C PRO A 56 6.01 -19.55 13.29
N THR A 57 6.05 -20.33 12.20
CA THR A 57 6.51 -21.72 12.22
C THR A 57 8.05 -21.80 12.26
N ALA A 58 8.72 -20.82 11.63
CA ALA A 58 10.17 -20.64 11.65
C ALA A 58 10.51 -19.16 11.41
N GLY A 59 11.77 -18.80 11.68
CA GLY A 59 12.27 -17.44 11.53
C GLY A 59 12.09 -16.59 12.79
N ARG A 60 12.49 -15.31 12.68
CA ARG A 60 12.48 -14.34 13.79
C ARG A 60 11.79 -13.04 13.36
N ILE A 61 11.08 -12.44 14.29
CA ILE A 61 10.46 -11.12 14.12
C ILE A 61 10.90 -10.24 15.29
N GLU A 62 11.45 -9.07 14.97
CA GLU A 62 11.78 -8.05 15.94
C GLU A 62 10.94 -6.80 15.68
N VAL A 63 10.26 -6.30 16.71
CA VAL A 63 9.38 -5.14 16.64
C VAL A 63 9.83 -4.10 17.65
N LEU A 64 10.22 -2.91 17.20
CA LEU A 64 10.71 -1.82 18.03
C LEU A 64 11.88 -2.22 18.96
N GLY A 65 12.75 -3.14 18.49
CA GLY A 65 13.92 -3.62 19.22
C GLY A 65 13.63 -4.79 20.17
N VAL A 66 12.46 -5.44 20.10
CA VAL A 66 12.13 -6.61 20.93
C VAL A 66 11.58 -7.75 20.10
N ASP A 67 11.87 -9.00 20.49
CA ASP A 67 11.41 -10.21 19.80
C ASP A 67 9.93 -10.57 20.10
N ASP A 68 9.35 -9.97 21.13
CA ASP A 68 7.95 -10.19 21.50
C ASP A 68 7.16 -8.90 21.43
N ALA A 69 6.41 -8.71 20.34
CA ALA A 69 5.57 -7.53 20.11
C ALA A 69 4.56 -7.27 21.24
N ARG A 70 4.20 -8.31 22.02
CA ARG A 70 3.31 -8.18 23.18
C ARG A 70 3.86 -7.27 24.26
N LYS A 71 5.18 -7.15 24.39
CA LYS A 71 5.87 -6.27 25.36
C LYS A 71 5.81 -4.79 24.98
N VAL A 72 5.56 -4.49 23.70
CA VAL A 72 5.53 -3.11 23.15
C VAL A 72 4.18 -2.73 22.55
N ARG A 73 3.11 -3.44 22.90
CA ARG A 73 1.76 -3.21 22.36
C ARG A 73 1.25 -1.79 22.54
N ASN A 74 1.64 -1.11 23.60
CA ASN A 74 1.30 0.29 23.86
C ASN A 74 2.02 1.28 22.93
N ARG A 75 3.04 0.84 22.19
CA ARG A 75 3.78 1.61 21.19
C ARG A 75 3.37 1.28 19.77
N ILE A 76 2.41 0.34 19.59
CA ILE A 76 1.92 -0.13 18.28
C ILE A 76 0.47 0.29 18.11
N GLY A 77 0.17 0.95 16.98
CA GLY A 77 -1.16 1.18 16.46
C GLY A 77 -1.53 0.13 15.41
N PHE A 78 -2.74 -0.39 15.47
CA PHE A 78 -3.22 -1.37 14.49
C PHE A 78 -4.63 -1.04 14.01
N LEU A 79 -4.78 -0.98 12.69
CA LEU A 79 -6.07 -0.88 12.00
C LEU A 79 -6.29 -2.20 11.24
N PRO A 80 -7.20 -3.08 11.70
CA PRO A 80 -7.54 -4.29 10.96
C PRO A 80 -8.43 -3.97 9.76
N GLU A 81 -8.43 -4.85 8.75
CA GLU A 81 -9.33 -4.77 7.59
C GLU A 81 -10.81 -4.85 8.01
N GLU A 82 -11.12 -5.77 8.94
CA GLU A 82 -12.48 -5.94 9.46
C GLU A 82 -12.84 -4.86 10.48
N ARG A 83 -14.09 -4.43 10.46
CA ARG A 83 -14.61 -3.39 11.35
C ARG A 83 -15.06 -3.98 12.67
N GLY A 84 -14.27 -3.72 13.73
CA GLY A 84 -14.45 -4.30 15.05
C GLY A 84 -14.88 -3.34 16.17
N LEU A 85 -15.46 -2.15 15.86
CA LEU A 85 -15.86 -1.23 16.91
C LEU A 85 -17.23 -1.58 17.53
N TYR A 86 -17.36 -1.35 18.84
CA TYR A 86 -18.57 -1.62 19.62
C TYR A 86 -19.75 -0.75 19.17
N ARG A 87 -20.77 -1.36 18.55
CA ARG A 87 -21.89 -0.67 17.90
C ARG A 87 -22.71 0.25 18.79
N ARG A 88 -22.73 -0.01 20.11
CA ARG A 88 -23.50 0.78 21.12
C ARG A 88 -22.70 1.91 21.74
N MET A 89 -21.37 1.91 21.62
CA MET A 89 -20.52 2.99 22.13
C MET A 89 -20.62 4.23 21.25
N THR A 90 -20.26 5.39 21.81
CA THR A 90 -20.01 6.61 21.03
C THR A 90 -18.58 6.58 20.47
N PRO A 91 -18.26 7.32 19.39
CA PRO A 91 -16.89 7.51 18.90
C PRO A 91 -15.90 7.89 20.01
N VAL A 92 -16.24 8.88 20.83
CA VAL A 92 -15.36 9.30 21.94
C VAL A 92 -15.13 8.17 22.93
N ASP A 93 -16.18 7.42 23.30
CA ASP A 93 -16.03 6.32 24.26
C ASP A 93 -15.26 5.14 23.68
N ALA A 94 -15.49 4.80 22.42
CA ALA A 94 -14.77 3.73 21.74
C ALA A 94 -13.27 4.04 21.62
N ILE A 95 -12.92 5.26 21.18
CA ILE A 95 -11.53 5.71 21.09
C ILE A 95 -10.89 5.74 22.48
N ALA A 96 -11.57 6.33 23.47
CA ALA A 96 -11.04 6.44 24.83
C ALA A 96 -10.85 5.09 25.50
N PHE A 97 -11.75 4.12 25.24
CA PHE A 97 -11.61 2.75 25.75
C PHE A 97 -10.34 2.08 25.18
N LEU A 98 -10.16 2.11 23.85
CA LEU A 98 -9.00 1.50 23.19
C LEU A 98 -7.68 2.21 23.56
N ALA A 99 -7.71 3.54 23.70
CA ALA A 99 -6.57 4.32 24.19
C ALA A 99 -6.19 3.97 25.65
N GLY A 100 -7.19 3.70 26.50
CA GLY A 100 -6.97 3.22 27.87
C GLY A 100 -6.25 1.89 27.91
N LEU A 101 -6.53 0.96 27.00
CA LEU A 101 -5.78 -0.31 26.86
C LEU A 101 -4.32 -0.10 26.44
N LYS A 102 -4.00 1.07 25.90
CA LYS A 102 -2.63 1.48 25.53
C LYS A 102 -1.93 2.33 26.60
N GLY A 103 -2.60 2.55 27.76
CA GLY A 103 -2.01 3.22 28.91
C GLY A 103 -2.39 4.69 29.09
N LEU A 104 -3.24 5.27 28.23
CA LEU A 104 -3.72 6.63 28.43
C LEU A 104 -4.75 6.69 29.58
N SER A 105 -4.68 7.75 30.40
CA SER A 105 -5.74 8.02 31.37
C SER A 105 -7.07 8.35 30.67
N ARG A 106 -8.19 7.99 31.27
CA ARG A 106 -9.51 8.22 30.69
C ARG A 106 -9.79 9.70 30.33
N PRO A 107 -9.45 10.70 31.18
CA PRO A 107 -9.61 12.09 30.82
C PRO A 107 -8.79 12.50 29.60
N GLU A 108 -7.52 12.13 29.55
CA GLU A 108 -6.61 12.43 28.45
C GLU A 108 -7.06 11.75 27.16
N ALA A 109 -7.45 10.48 27.22
CA ALA A 109 -7.95 9.73 26.07
C ALA A 109 -9.21 10.37 25.47
N ARG A 110 -10.17 10.81 26.31
CA ARG A 110 -11.38 11.51 25.84
C ARG A 110 -11.07 12.88 25.24
N LYS A 111 -10.12 13.62 25.82
CA LYS A 111 -9.65 14.92 25.30
C LYS A 111 -9.05 14.75 23.91
N ARG A 112 -8.08 13.83 23.75
CA ARG A 112 -7.44 13.53 22.46
C ARG A 112 -8.45 13.01 21.43
N ALA A 113 -9.37 12.13 21.84
CA ALA A 113 -10.41 11.61 20.97
C ALA A 113 -11.26 12.75 20.37
N ARG A 114 -11.71 13.71 21.17
CA ARG A 114 -12.49 14.86 20.67
C ARG A 114 -11.70 15.73 19.70
N ILE A 115 -10.45 16.04 20.02
CA ILE A 115 -9.57 16.84 19.15
C ILE A 115 -9.40 16.13 17.78
N MET A 116 -9.13 14.83 17.80
CA MET A 116 -8.91 14.08 16.56
C MET A 116 -10.20 13.86 15.76
N LEU A 117 -11.34 13.68 16.44
CA LEU A 117 -12.64 13.61 15.78
C LEU A 117 -12.99 14.93 15.09
N GLU A 118 -12.75 16.06 15.75
CA GLU A 118 -12.96 17.39 15.17
C GLU A 118 -12.07 17.58 13.94
N ALA A 119 -10.79 17.29 14.05
CA ALA A 119 -9.82 17.38 12.95
C ALA A 119 -10.19 16.51 11.73
N GLN A 120 -10.95 15.42 11.94
CA GLN A 120 -11.42 14.53 10.87
C GLN A 120 -12.87 14.85 10.41
N GLY A 121 -13.43 15.98 10.85
CA GLY A 121 -14.79 16.40 10.50
C GLY A 121 -15.90 15.56 11.16
N LEU A 122 -15.59 14.90 12.27
CA LEU A 122 -16.52 14.04 13.00
C LEU A 122 -16.98 14.63 14.34
N GLY A 123 -16.70 15.91 14.63
CA GLY A 123 -17.06 16.57 15.87
C GLY A 123 -18.56 16.46 16.20
N ALA A 124 -19.44 16.76 15.24
CA ALA A 124 -20.88 16.64 15.40
C ALA A 124 -21.40 15.19 15.61
N ALA A 125 -20.57 14.18 15.30
CA ALA A 125 -20.89 12.77 15.46
C ALA A 125 -20.23 12.15 16.70
N ALA A 126 -19.40 12.90 17.43
CA ALA A 126 -18.57 12.41 18.53
C ALA A 126 -19.36 11.68 19.65
N ASP A 127 -20.57 12.09 19.90
CA ASP A 127 -21.45 11.54 20.95
C ASP A 127 -22.64 10.72 20.39
N ARG A 128 -22.69 10.47 19.06
CA ARG A 128 -23.67 9.57 18.45
C ARG A 128 -23.23 8.13 18.61
N GLN A 129 -24.17 7.16 18.59
CA GLN A 129 -23.79 5.76 18.64
C GLN A 129 -23.12 5.32 17.33
N MET A 130 -22.08 4.46 17.42
CA MET A 130 -21.33 3.92 16.28
C MET A 130 -22.24 3.28 15.21
N ARG A 131 -23.34 2.64 15.61
CA ARG A 131 -24.31 2.03 14.67
C ARG A 131 -24.99 3.02 13.73
N ASN A 132 -25.00 4.31 14.10
CA ASN A 132 -25.65 5.40 13.35
C ASN A 132 -24.66 6.15 12.44
N LEU A 133 -23.40 5.72 12.38
CA LEU A 133 -22.38 6.30 11.52
C LEU A 133 -22.39 5.64 10.15
N SER A 134 -22.05 6.42 9.12
CA SER A 134 -21.75 5.85 7.80
C SER A 134 -20.50 4.96 7.85
N LYS A 135 -20.34 4.13 6.82
CA LYS A 135 -19.18 3.24 6.69
C LYS A 135 -17.85 4.00 6.77
N GLY A 136 -17.71 5.12 6.04
CA GLY A 136 -16.51 5.96 6.06
C GLY A 136 -16.28 6.65 7.41
N MET A 137 -17.36 7.13 8.07
CA MET A 137 -17.23 7.72 9.41
C MET A 137 -16.74 6.69 10.44
N ALA A 138 -17.28 5.47 10.42
CA ALA A 138 -16.84 4.40 11.32
C ALA A 138 -15.38 4.02 11.10
N GLN A 139 -14.91 4.02 9.86
CA GLN A 139 -13.51 3.75 9.51
C GLN A 139 -12.57 4.85 10.01
N LYS A 140 -12.97 6.13 9.90
CA LYS A 140 -12.21 7.25 10.51
C LYS A 140 -12.10 7.09 12.04
N VAL A 141 -13.18 6.70 12.72
CA VAL A 141 -13.14 6.43 14.17
C VAL A 141 -12.19 5.30 14.50
N GLN A 142 -12.17 4.23 13.70
CA GLN A 142 -11.28 3.09 13.88
C GLN A 142 -9.81 3.49 13.66
N LEU A 143 -9.54 4.30 12.63
CA LEU A 143 -8.20 4.87 12.40
C LEU A 143 -7.74 5.72 13.59
N ILE A 144 -8.59 6.64 14.08
CA ILE A 144 -8.28 7.47 15.26
C ILE A 144 -7.98 6.58 16.46
N SER A 145 -8.76 5.51 16.68
CA SER A 145 -8.53 4.56 17.78
C SER A 145 -7.16 3.89 17.70
N ALA A 146 -6.68 3.63 16.48
CA ALA A 146 -5.37 3.02 16.24
C ALA A 146 -4.20 3.97 16.51
N ILE A 147 -4.39 5.29 16.43
CA ILE A 147 -3.29 6.27 16.46
C ILE A 147 -3.35 7.30 17.59
N VAL A 148 -4.45 7.36 18.35
CA VAL A 148 -4.68 8.37 19.41
C VAL A 148 -3.67 8.35 20.55
N HIS A 149 -3.01 7.20 20.78
CA HIS A 149 -1.95 7.02 21.77
C HIS A 149 -0.54 7.34 21.25
N GLU A 150 -0.44 7.91 20.03
CA GLU A 150 0.82 8.33 19.39
C GLU A 150 1.84 7.18 19.26
N PRO A 151 1.49 6.09 18.55
CA PRO A 151 2.36 4.93 18.42
C PRO A 151 3.63 5.23 17.62
N GLU A 152 4.71 4.49 17.91
CA GLU A 152 5.96 4.53 17.13
C GLU A 152 5.88 3.69 15.85
N LEU A 153 5.07 2.62 15.87
CA LEU A 153 4.79 1.76 14.72
C LEU A 153 3.28 1.71 14.49
N VAL A 154 2.83 1.99 13.28
CA VAL A 154 1.43 1.90 12.87
C VAL A 154 1.32 0.85 11.77
N ILE A 155 0.46 -0.15 11.97
CA ILE A 155 0.16 -1.20 11.00
C ILE A 155 -1.29 -1.03 10.55
N LEU A 156 -1.51 -0.91 9.24
CA LEU A 156 -2.81 -0.70 8.63
C LEU A 156 -3.08 -1.83 7.62
N ASP A 157 -4.07 -2.67 7.89
CA ASP A 157 -4.44 -3.78 7.00
C ASP A 157 -5.57 -3.34 6.07
N GLU A 158 -5.30 -3.27 4.74
CA GLU A 158 -6.21 -2.80 3.68
C GLU A 158 -6.95 -1.48 4.03
N PRO A 159 -6.25 -0.41 4.46
CA PRO A 159 -6.88 0.77 5.04
C PRO A 159 -7.73 1.58 4.05
N PHE A 160 -7.51 1.43 2.74
CA PHE A 160 -8.23 2.14 1.67
C PHE A 160 -9.49 1.41 1.20
N SER A 161 -9.70 0.16 1.65
CA SER A 161 -10.81 -0.69 1.19
C SER A 161 -12.17 -0.06 1.46
N GLY A 162 -12.96 0.14 0.39
CA GLY A 162 -14.32 0.68 0.45
C GLY A 162 -14.42 2.15 0.85
N LEU A 163 -13.36 2.93 0.72
CA LEU A 163 -13.37 4.38 0.81
C LEU A 163 -13.59 5.01 -0.58
N ASP A 164 -14.36 6.11 -0.59
CA ASP A 164 -14.45 7.00 -1.75
C ASP A 164 -13.15 7.82 -1.92
N PRO A 165 -12.91 8.45 -3.09
CA PRO A 165 -11.66 9.17 -3.36
C PRO A 165 -11.33 10.28 -2.36
N VAL A 166 -12.33 10.99 -1.83
CA VAL A 166 -12.14 12.07 -0.86
C VAL A 166 -11.62 11.52 0.47
N ASN A 167 -12.23 10.42 0.95
CA ASN A 167 -11.79 9.77 2.18
C ASN A 167 -10.45 9.05 2.01
N GLN A 168 -10.12 8.53 0.81
CA GLN A 168 -8.78 8.00 0.51
C GLN A 168 -7.72 9.10 0.64
N GLN A 169 -7.94 10.27 0.05
CA GLN A 169 -7.02 11.40 0.14
C GLN A 169 -6.84 11.90 1.57
N ALA A 170 -7.92 11.96 2.34
CA ALA A 170 -7.84 12.32 3.77
C ALA A 170 -6.98 11.31 4.56
N LEU A 171 -7.14 10.00 4.30
CA LEU A 171 -6.34 8.94 4.92
C LEU A 171 -4.86 9.04 4.51
N GLU A 172 -4.57 9.31 3.24
CA GLU A 172 -3.19 9.56 2.77
C GLU A 172 -2.53 10.71 3.56
N GLY A 173 -3.27 11.80 3.80
CA GLY A 173 -2.81 12.91 4.63
C GLY A 173 -2.48 12.50 6.06
N VAL A 174 -3.31 11.65 6.67
CA VAL A 174 -3.04 11.10 8.02
C VAL A 174 -1.79 10.25 8.03
N ILE A 175 -1.61 9.34 7.06
CA ILE A 175 -0.43 8.47 6.94
C ILE A 175 0.85 9.30 6.82
N ARG A 176 0.89 10.30 5.93
CA ARG A 176 2.02 11.22 5.79
C ARG A 176 2.29 12.01 7.07
N GLY A 177 1.22 12.47 7.73
CA GLY A 177 1.34 13.17 9.00
C GLY A 177 1.90 12.31 10.14
N LEU A 178 1.63 11.01 10.17
CA LEU A 178 2.22 10.08 11.13
C LEU A 178 3.73 9.90 10.87
N ALA A 179 4.12 9.65 9.63
CA ALA A 179 5.53 9.50 9.26
C ALA A 179 6.33 10.79 9.50
N ALA A 180 5.78 11.96 9.18
CA ALA A 180 6.39 13.27 9.45
C ALA A 180 6.64 13.53 10.94
N ARG A 181 5.86 12.90 11.84
CA ARG A 181 6.10 12.92 13.30
C ARG A 181 7.03 11.82 13.80
N GLY A 182 7.62 11.04 12.90
CA GLY A 182 8.59 10.00 13.21
C GLY A 182 8.00 8.60 13.45
N ALA A 183 6.70 8.41 13.29
CA ALA A 183 6.10 7.08 13.36
C ALA A 183 6.43 6.29 12.08
N THR A 184 6.79 5.02 12.24
CA THR A 184 6.91 4.10 11.11
C THR A 184 5.52 3.60 10.74
N VAL A 185 5.16 3.65 9.46
CA VAL A 185 3.87 3.17 8.98
C VAL A 185 4.07 2.00 8.04
N VAL A 186 3.44 0.87 8.33
CA VAL A 186 3.36 -0.29 7.43
C VAL A 186 1.91 -0.46 7.04
N PHE A 187 1.59 -0.39 5.76
CA PHE A 187 0.23 -0.69 5.32
C PHE A 187 0.20 -1.77 4.25
N SER A 188 -0.76 -2.68 4.37
CA SER A 188 -1.02 -3.68 3.35
C SER A 188 -2.03 -3.16 2.35
N THR A 189 -1.85 -3.50 1.08
CA THR A 189 -2.87 -3.31 0.05
C THR A 189 -2.61 -4.20 -1.16
N HIS A 190 -3.68 -4.49 -1.92
CA HIS A 190 -3.60 -5.08 -3.26
C HIS A 190 -3.69 -4.00 -4.35
N VAL A 191 -3.99 -2.74 -4.00
CA VAL A 191 -4.09 -1.60 -4.93
C VAL A 191 -2.76 -0.86 -4.99
N MET A 192 -1.96 -1.14 -6.01
CA MET A 192 -0.59 -0.64 -6.17
C MET A 192 -0.49 0.89 -6.22
N GLN A 193 -1.52 1.57 -6.76
CA GLN A 193 -1.55 3.03 -6.90
C GLN A 193 -1.46 3.78 -5.57
N HIS A 194 -1.99 3.22 -4.46
CA HIS A 194 -1.84 3.83 -3.14
C HIS A 194 -0.38 3.82 -2.67
N ALA A 195 0.33 2.72 -2.95
CA ALA A 195 1.74 2.62 -2.60
C ALA A 195 2.63 3.54 -3.44
N GLU A 196 2.34 3.69 -4.74
CA GLU A 196 3.06 4.64 -5.61
C GLU A 196 3.03 6.08 -5.09
N ARG A 197 1.91 6.49 -4.48
CA ARG A 197 1.73 7.85 -3.97
C ARG A 197 2.30 8.07 -2.57
N LEU A 198 2.39 7.01 -1.76
CA LEU A 198 2.64 7.14 -0.32
C LEU A 198 3.97 6.57 0.13
N CYS A 199 4.44 5.48 -0.51
CA CYS A 199 5.52 4.70 0.06
C CYS A 199 6.91 5.23 -0.32
N ASP A 200 7.80 5.21 0.66
CA ASP A 200 9.24 5.33 0.43
C ASP A 200 9.82 3.99 -0.03
N HIS A 201 9.26 2.90 0.47
CA HIS A 201 9.73 1.54 0.29
C HIS A 201 8.56 0.57 0.12
N VAL A 202 8.73 -0.45 -0.70
CA VAL A 202 7.71 -1.47 -0.95
C VAL A 202 8.31 -2.87 -0.84
N VAL A 203 7.53 -3.76 -0.25
CA VAL A 203 7.75 -5.21 -0.24
C VAL A 203 6.61 -5.84 -1.02
N LEU A 204 6.92 -6.47 -2.15
CA LEU A 204 5.93 -7.14 -2.99
C LEU A 204 5.90 -8.63 -2.67
N LEU A 205 4.71 -9.15 -2.46
CA LEU A 205 4.46 -10.55 -2.15
C LEU A 205 3.63 -11.23 -3.22
N ALA A 206 4.01 -12.43 -3.58
CA ALA A 206 3.22 -13.34 -4.40
C ALA A 206 3.32 -14.76 -3.85
N ARG A 207 2.18 -15.45 -3.70
CA ARG A 207 2.13 -16.87 -3.28
C ARG A 207 2.94 -17.18 -2.01
N GLY A 208 2.88 -16.28 -1.03
CA GLY A 208 3.59 -16.42 0.25
C GLY A 208 5.06 -16.03 0.22
N LYS A 209 5.62 -15.65 -0.92
CA LYS A 209 7.04 -15.28 -1.09
C LYS A 209 7.23 -13.81 -1.39
N LYS A 210 8.36 -13.27 -0.96
CA LYS A 210 8.83 -11.93 -1.36
C LYS A 210 9.37 -11.99 -2.79
N VAL A 211 8.77 -11.20 -3.70
CA VAL A 211 9.22 -11.09 -5.10
C VAL A 211 10.01 -9.81 -5.36
N PHE A 212 9.84 -8.82 -4.48
CA PHE A 212 10.61 -7.57 -4.54
C PHE A 212 10.71 -6.91 -3.16
N ASP A 213 11.81 -6.16 -2.95
CA ASP A 213 12.07 -5.38 -1.72
C ASP A 213 12.97 -4.20 -2.09
N GLY A 214 12.43 -2.97 -2.05
CA GLY A 214 13.16 -1.78 -2.48
C GLY A 214 12.27 -0.53 -2.56
N THR A 215 12.80 0.55 -3.13
CA THR A 215 12.03 1.77 -3.33
C THR A 215 11.00 1.59 -4.45
N VAL A 216 9.96 2.45 -4.45
CA VAL A 216 8.96 2.50 -5.54
C VAL A 216 9.62 2.70 -6.91
N THR A 217 10.64 3.58 -6.98
CA THR A 217 11.38 3.84 -8.21
C THR A 217 12.13 2.60 -8.70
N GLN A 218 12.78 1.86 -7.79
CA GLN A 218 13.47 0.60 -8.13
C GLN A 218 12.48 -0.47 -8.59
N ALA A 219 11.32 -0.58 -7.93
CA ALA A 219 10.29 -1.51 -8.34
C ALA A 219 9.78 -1.21 -9.76
N ARG A 220 9.45 0.05 -10.05
CA ARG A 220 8.98 0.48 -11.37
C ARG A 220 10.02 0.22 -12.46
N ALA A 221 11.31 0.38 -12.17
CA ALA A 221 12.38 0.16 -13.12
C ALA A 221 12.53 -1.29 -13.59
N VAL A 222 11.86 -2.27 -12.96
CA VAL A 222 11.84 -3.68 -13.40
C VAL A 222 11.01 -3.84 -14.68
N ALA A 223 9.95 -3.04 -14.87
CA ALA A 223 9.13 -3.10 -16.06
C ALA A 223 9.65 -2.14 -17.16
N PRO A 224 9.42 -2.46 -18.44
CA PRO A 224 9.85 -1.61 -19.53
C PRO A 224 9.03 -0.31 -19.57
N ARG A 225 9.69 0.78 -19.98
CA ARG A 225 8.98 2.00 -20.39
C ARG A 225 8.15 1.72 -21.63
N SER A 226 7.09 2.49 -21.83
CA SER A 226 6.27 2.35 -23.01
C SER A 226 6.08 3.68 -23.74
N LEU A 227 5.89 3.58 -25.06
CA LEU A 227 5.45 4.66 -25.93
C LEU A 227 4.02 4.34 -26.33
N VAL A 228 3.07 5.19 -25.95
CA VAL A 228 1.68 5.10 -26.37
C VAL A 228 1.49 6.05 -27.54
N LEU A 229 0.97 5.52 -28.66
CA LEU A 229 0.68 6.27 -29.87
C LEU A 229 -0.81 6.13 -30.20
N GLU A 230 -1.45 7.23 -30.57
CA GLU A 230 -2.84 7.26 -31.05
C GLU A 230 -2.88 7.91 -32.41
N GLY A 231 -3.66 7.36 -33.34
CA GLY A 231 -3.78 7.87 -34.69
C GLY A 231 -4.27 6.83 -35.69
N THR A 232 -4.09 7.12 -37.00
CA THR A 232 -4.30 6.14 -38.07
C THR A 232 -3.04 5.32 -38.23
N LEU A 233 -2.89 4.28 -37.40
CA LEU A 233 -1.64 3.54 -37.21
C LEU A 233 -1.78 2.07 -37.58
N ASP A 234 -0.70 1.54 -38.17
CA ASP A 234 -0.52 0.10 -38.33
C ASP A 234 0.41 -0.45 -37.22
N GLU A 235 -0.01 -1.52 -36.54
CA GLU A 235 0.76 -2.11 -35.45
C GLU A 235 2.11 -2.63 -35.91
N ALA A 236 2.19 -3.21 -37.12
CA ALA A 236 3.43 -3.74 -37.68
C ALA A 236 4.45 -2.61 -37.90
N ALA A 237 4.00 -1.45 -38.39
CA ALA A 237 4.84 -0.27 -38.55
C ALA A 237 5.38 0.23 -37.21
N VAL A 238 4.55 0.31 -36.17
CA VAL A 238 4.97 0.71 -34.81
C VAL A 238 5.94 -0.29 -34.20
N LYS A 239 5.69 -1.58 -34.37
CA LYS A 239 6.58 -2.65 -33.88
C LYS A 239 7.97 -2.61 -34.54
N ALA A 240 8.06 -2.14 -35.79
CA ALA A 240 9.31 -1.99 -36.52
C ALA A 240 10.13 -0.76 -36.13
N LEU A 241 9.61 0.12 -35.26
CA LEU A 241 10.33 1.32 -34.82
C LEU A 241 11.57 0.97 -33.99
N PRO A 242 12.64 1.78 -34.04
CA PRO A 242 13.85 1.56 -33.27
C PRO A 242 13.58 1.48 -31.77
N GLY A 243 14.12 0.44 -31.11
CA GLY A 243 14.01 0.29 -29.68
C GLY A 243 12.64 -0.22 -29.18
N VAL A 244 11.70 -0.53 -30.05
CA VAL A 244 10.44 -1.19 -29.68
C VAL A 244 10.69 -2.70 -29.54
N ALA A 245 10.38 -3.26 -28.37
CA ALA A 245 10.51 -4.69 -28.08
C ALA A 245 9.23 -5.47 -28.40
N SER A 246 8.08 -4.87 -28.07
CA SER A 246 6.76 -5.44 -28.36
C SER A 246 5.73 -4.32 -28.51
N SER A 247 4.60 -4.62 -29.14
CA SER A 247 3.49 -3.70 -29.29
C SER A 247 2.17 -4.43 -29.01
N HIS A 248 1.19 -3.66 -28.57
CA HIS A 248 -0.18 -4.10 -28.41
C HIS A 248 -1.12 -3.01 -28.92
N ALA A 249 -2.01 -3.38 -29.85
CA ALA A 249 -2.93 -2.47 -30.49
C ALA A 249 -4.35 -2.65 -29.93
N GLU A 250 -5.01 -1.54 -29.65
CA GLU A 250 -6.40 -1.47 -29.23
C GLU A 250 -7.15 -0.57 -30.21
N GLN A 251 -8.32 -1.02 -30.69
CA GLN A 251 -9.21 -0.19 -31.49
C GLN A 251 -9.95 0.77 -30.57
N ALA A 252 -9.75 2.08 -30.72
CA ALA A 252 -10.60 3.12 -30.17
C ALA A 252 -11.67 3.50 -31.20
N GLU A 253 -12.69 4.32 -30.83
CA GLU A 253 -13.85 4.59 -31.67
C GLU A 253 -13.49 4.95 -33.13
N ASP A 254 -12.57 5.90 -33.34
CA ASP A 254 -12.18 6.37 -34.68
C ASP A 254 -10.66 6.29 -34.96
N HIS A 255 -9.86 5.68 -34.06
CA HIS A 255 -8.42 5.61 -34.19
C HIS A 255 -7.84 4.35 -33.54
N MET A 256 -6.61 4.02 -33.89
CA MET A 256 -5.84 2.98 -33.21
C MET A 256 -5.07 3.58 -32.05
N ARG A 257 -5.06 2.88 -30.92
CA ARG A 257 -4.17 3.13 -29.79
C ARG A 257 -3.17 1.99 -29.70
N ILE A 258 -1.90 2.29 -29.86
CA ILE A 258 -0.83 1.29 -29.81
C ILE A 258 0.09 1.59 -28.63
N THR A 259 0.22 0.64 -27.72
CA THR A 259 1.18 0.68 -26.63
C THR A 259 2.42 -0.14 -27.03
N ALA A 260 3.53 0.52 -27.22
CA ALA A 260 4.81 -0.07 -27.60
C ALA A 260 5.74 -0.14 -26.38
N ALA A 261 6.07 -1.34 -25.91
CA ALA A 261 7.08 -1.53 -24.86
C ALA A 261 8.47 -1.31 -25.44
N LEU A 262 9.28 -0.52 -24.74
CA LEU A 262 10.63 -0.18 -25.17
C LEU A 262 11.64 -1.21 -24.62
N ALA A 263 12.60 -1.59 -25.42
CA ALA A 263 13.71 -2.42 -24.97
C ALA A 263 14.53 -1.70 -23.88
N SER A 264 15.15 -2.47 -22.98
CA SER A 264 15.97 -1.90 -21.91
C SER A 264 17.07 -1.00 -22.48
N GLY A 265 17.18 0.21 -21.93
CA GLY A 265 18.14 1.23 -22.39
C GLY A 265 17.75 1.97 -23.66
N SER A 266 16.62 1.66 -24.29
CA SER A 266 16.16 2.34 -25.50
C SER A 266 15.64 3.74 -25.19
N ASN A 267 15.85 4.65 -26.15
CA ASN A 267 15.35 6.01 -26.10
C ASN A 267 14.05 6.12 -26.92
N GLY A 268 12.91 6.24 -26.23
CA GLY A 268 11.62 6.40 -26.90
C GLY A 268 11.50 7.64 -27.81
N GLN A 269 12.37 8.64 -27.64
CA GLN A 269 12.43 9.78 -28.56
C GLN A 269 12.95 9.35 -29.94
N GLU A 270 13.85 8.35 -30.03
CA GLU A 270 14.31 7.83 -31.31
C GLU A 270 13.20 7.07 -32.03
N ALA A 271 12.43 6.26 -31.30
CA ALA A 271 11.24 5.62 -31.84
C ALA A 271 10.23 6.66 -32.38
N LEU A 272 9.96 7.70 -31.62
CA LEU A 272 9.03 8.76 -32.03
C LEU A 272 9.54 9.54 -33.26
N LYS A 273 10.82 9.90 -33.32
CA LYS A 273 11.42 10.55 -34.50
C LYS A 273 11.32 9.65 -35.74
N ALA A 274 11.59 8.35 -35.59
CA ALA A 274 11.46 7.39 -36.69
C ALA A 274 10.00 7.24 -37.14
N ALA A 275 9.03 7.26 -36.23
CA ALA A 275 7.60 7.22 -36.53
C ALA A 275 7.19 8.41 -37.42
N PHE A 276 7.59 9.63 -37.08
CA PHE A 276 7.33 10.82 -37.89
C PHE A 276 8.07 10.77 -39.25
N ALA A 277 9.32 10.30 -39.27
CA ALA A 277 10.09 10.18 -40.50
C ALA A 277 9.49 9.14 -41.48
N GLN A 278 8.79 8.11 -40.96
CA GLN A 278 8.05 7.14 -41.76
C GLN A 278 6.65 7.63 -42.16
N GLY A 279 6.26 8.83 -41.75
CA GLY A 279 4.96 9.43 -42.10
C GLY A 279 3.77 8.80 -41.36
N LEU A 280 3.96 8.21 -40.19
CA LEU A 280 2.87 7.72 -39.37
C LEU A 280 1.97 8.86 -38.94
N ASP A 281 0.67 8.74 -39.14
CA ASP A 281 -0.34 9.74 -38.78
C ASP A 281 -0.66 9.61 -37.28
N ILE A 282 0.13 10.35 -36.46
CA ILE A 282 0.05 10.32 -35.00
C ILE A 282 -0.70 11.58 -34.55
N THR A 283 -1.86 11.39 -33.92
CA THR A 283 -2.66 12.47 -33.33
C THR A 283 -2.30 12.74 -31.86
N ARG A 284 -1.83 11.71 -31.17
CA ARG A 284 -1.36 11.82 -29.76
C ARG A 284 -0.22 10.84 -29.50
N PHE A 285 0.72 11.26 -28.66
CA PHE A 285 1.74 10.37 -28.13
C PHE A 285 2.02 10.66 -26.65
N GLU A 286 2.43 9.62 -25.93
CA GLU A 286 2.78 9.69 -24.52
C GLU A 286 3.95 8.75 -24.23
N MET A 287 5.01 9.28 -23.62
CA MET A 287 6.10 8.48 -23.04
C MET A 287 5.67 8.12 -21.62
N ARG A 288 5.46 6.84 -21.36
CA ARG A 288 4.89 6.35 -20.11
C ARG A 288 5.92 5.59 -19.27
N GLU A 289 6.14 6.07 -18.05
CA GLU A 289 6.88 5.32 -17.05
C GLU A 289 6.02 4.16 -16.55
N PRO A 290 6.61 2.98 -16.30
CA PRO A 290 5.85 1.83 -15.83
C PRO A 290 5.27 2.08 -14.43
N SER A 291 4.14 1.46 -14.16
CA SER A 291 3.48 1.44 -12.85
C SER A 291 4.03 0.31 -11.98
N LEU A 292 3.77 0.37 -10.65
CA LEU A 292 4.02 -0.77 -9.75
C LEU A 292 3.23 -2.02 -10.16
N HIS A 293 2.05 -1.84 -10.76
CA HIS A 293 1.24 -2.96 -11.23
C HIS A 293 1.93 -3.69 -12.40
N GLU A 294 2.42 -2.94 -13.39
CA GLU A 294 3.20 -3.52 -14.51
C GLU A 294 4.48 -4.19 -14.00
N ALA A 295 5.18 -3.56 -13.06
CA ALA A 295 6.34 -4.16 -12.42
C ALA A 295 6.00 -5.47 -11.69
N PHE A 296 4.87 -5.53 -10.99
CA PHE A 296 4.41 -6.73 -10.31
C PHE A 296 4.13 -7.87 -11.30
N ILE A 297 3.49 -7.59 -12.44
CA ILE A 297 3.23 -8.56 -13.52
C ILE A 297 4.55 -9.14 -14.04
N VAL A 298 5.54 -8.27 -14.30
CA VAL A 298 6.88 -8.73 -14.77
C VAL A 298 7.56 -9.63 -13.73
N LEU A 299 7.50 -9.25 -12.45
CA LEU A 299 8.15 -10.01 -11.36
C LEU A 299 7.50 -11.36 -11.08
N THR A 300 6.18 -11.49 -11.31
CA THR A 300 5.46 -12.73 -11.02
C THR A 300 5.26 -13.63 -12.22
N GLY A 301 5.44 -13.10 -13.45
CA GLY A 301 5.12 -13.79 -14.69
C GLY A 301 3.62 -14.04 -14.87
N GLU A 302 2.76 -13.38 -14.08
CA GLU A 302 1.30 -13.46 -14.21
C GLU A 302 0.88 -12.51 -15.34
N ALA A 303 0.20 -13.03 -16.37
CA ALA A 303 -0.47 -12.20 -17.36
C ALA A 303 -1.62 -11.43 -16.68
N ALA A 304 -1.80 -10.18 -17.09
CA ALA A 304 -2.87 -9.30 -16.59
C ALA A 304 -4.26 -9.84 -16.95
#